data_c3801d1dfd1b44d4a25f97f2d7150daa
#
_entry.id   c3801d1dfd1b44d4a25f97f2d7150daa
#
_cell.length_a   1.000
_cell.length_b   1.000
_cell.length_c   1.000
_cell.angle_alpha   90.00
_cell.angle_beta   90.00
_cell.angle_gamma   90.00
#
_symmetry.space_group_name_H-M   'P 1'
#
loop_
_entity.id
_entity.type
_entity.pdbx_description
1 polymer ?
#
loop_
_entity_poly.entity_id
_entity_poly.type
_entity_poly.pdbx_seq_one_letter_code
_entity_poly.pdbx_strand_id
1 'polypeptide(L)'
;MNYNQTLEFLFSSLVSYQEKGPEAYKPGLERITAFCKHLGNPQRNYFTIHVAGTNGKGSVSHMLASVLQQAGYRTGLYTSPHLRDFRERILVDGEMIPKQKVVNFVDKHYDCMKELGLSFFEMSTALAFDYFDQSDVEVAVIETGLGGRLDATNLIIPIVSVITNIGLDHMALLGDTLPKIAAEKAGIIKKSIPVVIGEKSDEYNHVFDQAATAMMSKIVYAENDFACINHSTEGDFQKFSIQRHRDNKVFNLELDLTGNYQVHNILTAIAVIDLLHQETPLTISLRALTEGMRTVASGTALQGRWQKLGDKPLTICDTGHNAHGIRYVAEQLAATPHRDLYCVLGFVNDKDLSSVLPLFPKEARYIFTQPGNERALPAGKLAEKAAAYGLRGEVADTVSGALARAREMASEEDMIFIGGSNFVIAEVLE
;
A
#
# COMPACT_ATOMS: atom_id res chain seq x y z
N MET A 1 8.47 -27.04 12.21
CA MET A 1 7.94 -25.98 13.14
C MET A 1 6.42 -25.93 13.06
N ASN A 2 5.71 -25.44 14.11
CA ASN A 2 4.31 -25.02 13.95
C ASN A 2 4.26 -23.57 13.40
N TYR A 3 3.07 -23.07 13.01
CA TYR A 3 2.94 -21.75 12.40
C TYR A 3 3.45 -20.60 13.30
N ASN A 4 3.15 -20.61 14.59
CA ASN A 4 3.62 -19.58 15.53
C ASN A 4 5.15 -19.60 15.68
N GLN A 5 5.75 -20.77 15.79
CA GLN A 5 7.22 -20.92 15.82
C GLN A 5 7.85 -20.45 14.50
N THR A 6 7.18 -20.69 13.38
CA THR A 6 7.63 -20.20 12.07
C THR A 6 7.60 -18.68 12.03
N LEU A 7 6.52 -18.04 12.49
CA LEU A 7 6.44 -16.58 12.57
C LEU A 7 7.50 -16.00 13.53
N GLU A 8 7.67 -16.60 14.70
CA GLU A 8 8.71 -16.20 15.66
C GLU A 8 10.10 -16.25 15.02
N PHE A 9 10.42 -17.33 14.30
CA PHE A 9 11.67 -17.40 13.53
C PHE A 9 11.78 -16.28 12.48
N LEU A 10 10.72 -16.04 11.72
CA LEU A 10 10.71 -15.02 10.67
C LEU A 10 10.94 -13.61 11.23
N PHE A 11 10.31 -13.27 12.35
CA PHE A 11 10.42 -11.95 12.95
C PHE A 11 11.66 -11.77 13.81
N SER A 12 12.12 -12.80 14.53
CA SER A 12 13.28 -12.70 15.44
C SER A 12 14.62 -12.95 14.74
N SER A 13 14.66 -13.92 13.81
CA SER A 13 15.91 -14.36 13.18
C SER A 13 16.23 -13.66 11.88
N LEU A 14 15.20 -13.17 11.18
CA LEU A 14 15.35 -12.39 9.95
C LEU A 14 15.06 -10.92 10.28
N VAL A 15 16.06 -10.07 10.06
CA VAL A 15 15.92 -8.64 10.36
C VAL A 15 14.76 -8.03 9.58
N SER A 16 13.73 -7.55 10.29
CA SER A 16 12.51 -6.99 9.70
C SER A 16 12.51 -5.47 9.76
N TYR A 17 12.32 -4.81 8.59
CA TYR A 17 12.15 -3.36 8.54
C TYR A 17 10.90 -2.89 9.30
N GLN A 18 9.83 -3.68 9.28
CA GLN A 18 8.59 -3.34 9.99
C GLN A 18 8.81 -3.23 11.50
N GLU A 19 9.69 -4.04 12.07
CA GLU A 19 10.00 -4.03 13.52
C GLU A 19 11.16 -3.11 13.89
N LYS A 20 12.25 -3.12 13.12
CA LYS A 20 13.51 -2.42 13.45
C LYS A 20 13.75 -1.13 12.67
N GLY A 21 12.90 -0.81 11.69
CA GLY A 21 13.04 0.41 10.89
C GLY A 21 14.27 0.39 9.97
N PRO A 22 14.88 1.57 9.68
CA PRO A 22 15.95 1.73 8.69
C PRO A 22 17.18 0.86 8.93
N GLU A 23 17.50 0.51 10.17
CA GLU A 23 18.64 -0.35 10.54
C GLU A 23 18.53 -1.78 9.99
N ALA A 24 17.30 -2.22 9.70
CA ALA A 24 17.02 -3.53 9.14
C ALA A 24 17.23 -3.60 7.61
N TYR A 25 17.41 -2.47 6.95
CA TYR A 25 17.53 -2.42 5.50
C TYR A 25 18.85 -3.01 5.03
N LYS A 26 18.76 -4.06 4.22
CA LYS A 26 19.91 -4.72 3.58
C LYS A 26 19.82 -4.47 2.07
N PRO A 27 20.48 -3.43 1.53
CA PRO A 27 20.47 -3.15 0.09
C PRO A 27 21.16 -4.26 -0.71
N GLY A 28 20.76 -4.41 -1.97
CA GLY A 28 21.34 -5.38 -2.91
C GLY A 28 20.38 -6.53 -3.25
N LEU A 29 20.55 -7.07 -4.45
CA LEU A 29 19.69 -8.14 -4.99
C LEU A 29 20.39 -9.51 -5.00
N GLU A 30 21.64 -9.58 -4.56
CA GLU A 30 22.49 -10.78 -4.68
C GLU A 30 21.89 -11.94 -3.89
N ARG A 31 21.49 -11.70 -2.64
CA ARG A 31 20.92 -12.73 -1.74
C ARG A 31 19.63 -13.31 -2.27
N ILE A 32 18.66 -12.43 -2.58
CA ILE A 32 17.36 -12.85 -3.13
C ILE A 32 17.52 -13.51 -4.51
N THR A 33 18.46 -13.06 -5.35
CA THR A 33 18.78 -13.67 -6.62
C THR A 33 19.30 -15.10 -6.44
N ALA A 34 20.25 -15.30 -5.51
CA ALA A 34 20.77 -16.63 -5.20
C ALA A 34 19.67 -17.56 -4.66
N PHE A 35 18.81 -17.02 -3.79
CA PHE A 35 17.72 -17.81 -3.23
C PHE A 35 16.64 -18.14 -4.27
N CYS A 36 16.23 -17.21 -5.12
CA CYS A 36 15.30 -17.51 -6.22
C CYS A 36 15.89 -18.53 -7.20
N LYS A 37 17.21 -18.49 -7.46
CA LYS A 37 17.88 -19.52 -8.25
C LYS A 37 17.82 -20.90 -7.58
N HIS A 38 17.99 -20.98 -6.26
CA HIS A 38 17.82 -22.22 -5.48
C HIS A 38 16.38 -22.75 -5.60
N LEU A 39 15.37 -21.88 -5.66
CA LEU A 39 13.97 -22.24 -5.89
C LEU A 39 13.63 -22.60 -7.35
N GLY A 40 14.57 -22.45 -8.30
CA GLY A 40 14.30 -22.68 -9.73
C GLY A 40 13.79 -21.45 -10.49
N ASN A 41 13.88 -20.25 -9.92
CA ASN A 41 13.39 -18.97 -10.47
C ASN A 41 11.86 -18.94 -10.71
N PRO A 42 11.03 -19.24 -9.73
CA PRO A 42 9.58 -19.36 -9.88
C PRO A 42 8.93 -18.08 -10.43
N GLN A 43 9.49 -16.88 -10.14
CA GLN A 43 9.01 -15.59 -10.62
C GLN A 43 9.02 -15.41 -12.15
N ARG A 44 9.50 -16.38 -12.89
CA ARG A 44 9.57 -16.35 -14.38
C ARG A 44 8.46 -17.16 -15.06
N ASN A 45 7.65 -17.87 -14.29
CA ASN A 45 6.70 -18.85 -14.81
C ASN A 45 5.29 -18.27 -15.05
N TYR A 46 5.05 -16.99 -14.68
CA TYR A 46 3.79 -16.30 -14.84
C TYR A 46 4.00 -14.81 -15.18
N PHE A 47 2.99 -14.14 -15.72
CA PHE A 47 3.07 -12.71 -15.97
C PHE A 47 3.10 -11.92 -14.65
N THR A 48 3.80 -10.78 -14.65
CA THR A 48 3.86 -9.92 -13.47
C THR A 48 3.56 -8.48 -13.82
N ILE A 49 2.91 -7.76 -12.90
CA ILE A 49 2.72 -6.31 -12.90
C ILE A 49 3.47 -5.78 -11.70
N HIS A 50 4.41 -4.85 -11.89
CA HIS A 50 5.26 -4.34 -10.82
C HIS A 50 4.83 -2.95 -10.38
N VAL A 51 4.47 -2.77 -9.11
CA VAL A 51 3.89 -1.51 -8.60
C VAL A 51 4.80 -0.88 -7.56
N ALA A 52 5.33 0.31 -7.87
CA ALA A 52 6.07 1.18 -6.94
C ALA A 52 5.31 2.49 -6.70
N GLY A 53 5.76 3.29 -5.75
CA GLY A 53 5.19 4.58 -5.41
C GLY A 53 5.44 4.95 -3.94
N THR A 54 5.10 6.16 -3.54
CA THR A 54 5.11 6.54 -2.12
C THR A 54 3.81 6.10 -1.48
N ASN A 55 2.69 6.61 -1.93
CA ASN A 55 1.34 6.24 -1.49
C ASN A 55 0.58 5.54 -2.62
N GLY A 56 -0.55 4.91 -2.33
CA GLY A 56 -1.43 4.32 -3.34
C GLY A 56 -1.00 2.96 -3.88
N LYS A 57 0.25 2.50 -3.65
CA LYS A 57 0.73 1.18 -4.13
C LYS A 57 -0.25 0.05 -3.84
N GLY A 58 -0.56 -0.16 -2.55
CA GLY A 58 -1.49 -1.21 -2.13
C GLY A 58 -2.87 -1.06 -2.77
N SER A 59 -3.46 0.17 -2.78
CA SER A 59 -4.77 0.39 -3.42
C SER A 59 -4.76 0.05 -4.91
N VAL A 60 -3.75 0.53 -5.66
CA VAL A 60 -3.61 0.21 -7.09
C VAL A 60 -3.37 -1.28 -7.31
N SER A 61 -2.53 -1.92 -6.48
CA SER A 61 -2.27 -3.36 -6.57
C SER A 61 -3.55 -4.19 -6.36
N HIS A 62 -4.35 -3.84 -5.36
CA HIS A 62 -5.63 -4.51 -5.08
C HIS A 62 -6.69 -4.23 -6.17
N MET A 63 -6.76 -3.00 -6.71
CA MET A 63 -7.63 -2.67 -7.86
C MET A 63 -7.28 -3.54 -9.07
N LEU A 64 -6.00 -3.62 -9.41
CA LEU A 64 -5.53 -4.44 -10.54
C LEU A 64 -5.80 -5.92 -10.32
N ALA A 65 -5.51 -6.45 -9.13
CA ALA A 65 -5.77 -7.84 -8.80
C ALA A 65 -7.27 -8.17 -8.86
N SER A 66 -8.13 -7.33 -8.29
CA SER A 66 -9.59 -7.52 -8.34
C SER A 66 -10.13 -7.55 -9.78
N VAL A 67 -9.67 -6.63 -10.63
CA VAL A 67 -10.09 -6.60 -12.04
C VAL A 67 -9.60 -7.83 -12.81
N LEU A 68 -8.37 -8.29 -12.57
CA LEU A 68 -7.82 -9.49 -13.20
C LEU A 68 -8.56 -10.77 -12.77
N GLN A 69 -8.92 -10.89 -11.50
CA GLN A 69 -9.78 -11.96 -10.99
C GLN A 69 -11.16 -11.96 -11.69
N GLN A 70 -11.79 -10.79 -11.81
CA GLN A 70 -13.07 -10.66 -12.52
C GLN A 70 -12.95 -10.89 -14.03
N ALA A 71 -11.76 -10.74 -14.59
CA ALA A 71 -11.47 -11.12 -15.97
C ALA A 71 -11.27 -12.63 -16.15
N GLY A 72 -11.24 -13.41 -15.05
CA GLY A 72 -11.11 -14.86 -15.04
C GLY A 72 -9.68 -15.39 -14.99
N TYR A 73 -8.69 -14.52 -14.76
CA TYR A 73 -7.30 -14.93 -14.57
C TYR A 73 -7.05 -15.42 -13.16
N ARG A 74 -6.31 -16.52 -13.00
CA ARG A 74 -5.79 -16.92 -11.70
C ARG A 74 -4.72 -15.93 -11.26
N THR A 75 -5.07 -15.12 -10.26
CA THR A 75 -4.37 -13.88 -9.93
C THR A 75 -3.64 -13.98 -8.62
N GLY A 76 -2.32 -13.77 -8.64
CA GLY A 76 -1.49 -13.56 -7.46
C GLY A 76 -1.45 -12.08 -7.05
N LEU A 77 -1.40 -11.80 -5.75
CA LEU A 77 -1.20 -10.46 -5.22
C LEU A 77 -0.19 -10.51 -4.08
N TYR A 78 0.91 -9.75 -4.23
CA TYR A 78 1.91 -9.54 -3.18
C TYR A 78 1.93 -8.08 -2.76
N THR A 79 1.64 -7.81 -1.47
CA THR A 79 1.58 -6.46 -0.89
C THR A 79 2.31 -6.36 0.44
N SER A 80 2.64 -5.14 0.87
CA SER A 80 3.28 -4.87 2.16
C SER A 80 3.05 -3.44 2.67
N PRO A 81 3.09 -3.23 4.00
CA PRO A 81 3.11 -4.24 5.05
C PRO A 81 1.75 -4.91 5.25
N HIS A 82 1.69 -6.01 5.98
CA HIS A 82 0.44 -6.54 6.52
C HIS A 82 -0.04 -5.73 7.73
N LEU A 83 -1.32 -5.82 8.06
CA LEU A 83 -1.86 -5.22 9.27
C LEU A 83 -1.87 -6.22 10.44
N ARG A 84 -2.50 -7.37 10.31
CA ARG A 84 -2.74 -8.33 11.38
C ARG A 84 -2.06 -9.68 11.17
N ASP A 85 -2.23 -10.28 10.00
CA ASP A 85 -1.71 -11.61 9.68
C ASP A 85 -0.64 -11.52 8.59
N PHE A 86 0.50 -12.12 8.80
CA PHE A 86 1.57 -12.21 7.80
C PHE A 86 1.06 -12.62 6.41
N ARG A 87 0.05 -13.49 6.36
CA ARG A 87 -0.51 -14.06 5.14
C ARG A 87 -1.27 -13.04 4.26
N GLU A 88 -1.66 -11.89 4.82
CA GLU A 88 -2.22 -10.76 4.05
C GLU A 88 -1.30 -10.29 2.93
N ARG A 89 0.01 -10.55 3.06
CA ARG A 89 1.00 -10.19 2.04
C ARG A 89 0.90 -11.01 0.76
N ILE A 90 0.31 -12.22 0.82
CA ILE A 90 0.37 -13.22 -0.26
C ILE A 90 -1.02 -13.79 -0.48
N LEU A 91 -1.68 -13.31 -1.52
CA LEU A 91 -3.03 -13.76 -1.88
C LEU A 91 -3.01 -14.45 -3.26
N VAL A 92 -3.86 -15.45 -3.43
CA VAL A 92 -4.23 -16.01 -4.74
C VAL A 92 -5.76 -15.98 -4.82
N ASP A 93 -6.28 -15.31 -5.83
CA ASP A 93 -7.73 -15.11 -6.04
C ASP A 93 -8.45 -14.57 -4.79
N GLY A 94 -7.80 -13.62 -4.07
CA GLY A 94 -8.30 -13.00 -2.86
C GLY A 94 -8.09 -13.82 -1.58
N GLU A 95 -7.68 -15.08 -1.68
CA GLU A 95 -7.47 -15.97 -0.53
C GLU A 95 -6.02 -15.93 -0.05
N MET A 96 -5.84 -15.81 1.27
CA MET A 96 -4.52 -15.80 1.89
C MET A 96 -3.81 -17.15 1.73
N ILE A 97 -2.48 -17.10 1.53
CA ILE A 97 -1.64 -18.31 1.57
C ILE A 97 -1.95 -19.16 2.80
N PRO A 98 -2.18 -20.48 2.67
CA PRO A 98 -2.43 -21.36 3.82
C PRO A 98 -1.26 -21.38 4.80
N LYS A 99 -1.54 -21.36 6.11
CA LYS A 99 -0.51 -21.43 7.17
C LYS A 99 0.49 -22.57 6.95
N GLN A 100 -0.02 -23.74 6.50
CA GLN A 100 0.84 -24.91 6.26
C GLN A 100 1.83 -24.69 5.10
N LYS A 101 1.45 -23.91 4.07
CA LYS A 101 2.37 -23.57 2.98
C LYS A 101 3.53 -22.71 3.47
N VAL A 102 3.26 -21.73 4.36
CA VAL A 102 4.30 -20.92 5.02
C VAL A 102 5.25 -21.79 5.83
N VAL A 103 4.71 -22.67 6.68
CA VAL A 103 5.50 -23.59 7.50
C VAL A 103 6.38 -24.49 6.64
N ASN A 104 5.79 -25.14 5.64
CA ASN A 104 6.50 -26.08 4.77
C ASN A 104 7.63 -25.39 3.98
N PHE A 105 7.41 -24.16 3.49
CA PHE A 105 8.43 -23.39 2.80
C PHE A 105 9.60 -23.07 3.71
N VAL A 106 9.33 -22.57 4.92
CA VAL A 106 10.36 -22.21 5.87
C VAL A 106 11.14 -23.45 6.31
N ASP A 107 10.46 -24.55 6.70
CA ASP A 107 11.11 -25.79 7.11
C ASP A 107 12.01 -26.35 6.00
N LYS A 108 11.52 -26.37 4.77
CA LYS A 108 12.27 -26.92 3.62
C LYS A 108 13.52 -26.11 3.27
N HIS A 109 13.48 -24.80 3.42
CA HIS A 109 14.53 -23.90 2.94
C HIS A 109 15.30 -23.20 4.07
N TYR A 110 15.08 -23.61 5.33
CA TYR A 110 15.63 -23.00 6.55
C TYR A 110 17.16 -22.78 6.47
N ASP A 111 17.92 -23.83 6.16
CA ASP A 111 19.38 -23.77 6.13
C ASP A 111 19.89 -22.82 5.05
N CYS A 112 19.31 -22.87 3.86
CA CYS A 112 19.67 -21.99 2.76
C CYS A 112 19.36 -20.50 3.06
N MET A 113 18.22 -20.22 3.71
CA MET A 113 17.87 -18.87 4.13
C MET A 113 18.87 -18.32 5.15
N LYS A 114 19.33 -19.14 6.08
CA LYS A 114 20.34 -18.77 7.09
C LYS A 114 21.71 -18.56 6.48
N GLU A 115 22.14 -19.47 5.61
CA GLU A 115 23.43 -19.39 4.92
C GLU A 115 23.55 -18.11 4.07
N LEU A 116 22.50 -17.77 3.34
CA LEU A 116 22.43 -16.56 2.54
C LEU A 116 22.21 -15.29 3.37
N GLY A 117 21.80 -15.41 4.63
CA GLY A 117 21.51 -14.28 5.48
C GLY A 117 20.38 -13.39 4.98
N LEU A 118 19.28 -14.01 4.48
CA LEU A 118 18.13 -13.30 3.95
C LEU A 118 17.51 -12.37 5.00
N SER A 119 16.97 -11.26 4.55
CA SER A 119 16.07 -10.43 5.35
C SER A 119 14.64 -11.01 5.33
N PHE A 120 13.82 -10.59 6.28
CA PHE A 120 12.40 -10.93 6.32
C PHE A 120 11.68 -10.60 4.99
N PHE A 121 11.99 -9.43 4.39
CA PHE A 121 11.35 -9.02 3.16
C PHE A 121 11.81 -9.87 1.95
N GLU A 122 13.09 -10.19 1.84
CA GLU A 122 13.60 -11.09 0.81
C GLU A 122 12.97 -12.48 0.91
N MET A 123 12.84 -13.03 2.12
CA MET A 123 12.17 -14.32 2.35
C MET A 123 10.69 -14.26 1.96
N SER A 124 9.94 -13.23 2.41
CA SER A 124 8.51 -13.12 2.10
C SER A 124 8.26 -12.92 0.59
N THR A 125 9.14 -12.20 -0.10
CA THR A 125 9.10 -12.04 -1.55
C THR A 125 9.33 -13.38 -2.27
N ALA A 126 10.34 -14.13 -1.85
CA ALA A 126 10.63 -15.43 -2.46
C ALA A 126 9.53 -16.47 -2.18
N LEU A 127 8.95 -16.45 -0.96
CA LEU A 127 7.79 -17.28 -0.63
C LEU A 127 6.58 -16.95 -1.53
N ALA A 128 6.33 -15.66 -1.78
CA ALA A 128 5.26 -15.24 -2.68
C ALA A 128 5.49 -15.77 -4.11
N PHE A 129 6.70 -15.63 -4.61
CA PHE A 129 7.06 -16.13 -5.94
C PHE A 129 6.88 -17.65 -6.08
N ASP A 130 7.37 -18.41 -5.09
CA ASP A 130 7.24 -19.87 -5.07
C ASP A 130 5.78 -20.32 -4.93
N TYR A 131 5.00 -19.63 -4.07
CA TYR A 131 3.60 -19.96 -3.87
C TYR A 131 2.75 -19.66 -5.11
N PHE A 132 3.01 -18.57 -5.82
CA PHE A 132 2.30 -18.24 -7.05
C PHE A 132 2.56 -19.28 -8.16
N ASP A 133 3.80 -19.70 -8.30
CA ASP A 133 4.17 -20.78 -9.24
C ASP A 133 3.49 -22.10 -8.88
N GLN A 134 3.57 -22.54 -7.61
CA GLN A 134 2.90 -23.75 -7.13
C GLN A 134 1.36 -23.69 -7.22
N SER A 135 0.79 -22.50 -7.33
CA SER A 135 -0.65 -22.28 -7.42
C SER A 135 -1.14 -22.04 -8.85
N ASP A 136 -0.28 -22.27 -9.87
CA ASP A 136 -0.58 -22.06 -11.29
C ASP A 136 -1.15 -20.65 -11.57
N VAL A 137 -0.60 -19.62 -10.91
CA VAL A 137 -0.98 -18.21 -11.13
C VAL A 137 -0.63 -17.84 -12.57
N GLU A 138 -1.56 -17.18 -13.26
CA GLU A 138 -1.36 -16.71 -14.63
C GLU A 138 -0.76 -15.31 -14.66
N VAL A 139 -1.21 -14.43 -13.73
CA VAL A 139 -0.72 -13.07 -13.58
C VAL A 139 -0.63 -12.69 -12.11
N ALA A 140 0.50 -12.11 -11.69
CA ALA A 140 0.70 -11.64 -10.34
C ALA A 140 0.94 -10.12 -10.30
N VAL A 141 0.24 -9.43 -9.40
CA VAL A 141 0.50 -8.03 -9.08
C VAL A 141 1.45 -7.98 -7.90
N ILE A 142 2.61 -7.36 -8.09
CA ILE A 142 3.72 -7.36 -7.14
C ILE A 142 3.99 -5.91 -6.69
N GLU A 143 3.71 -5.61 -5.44
CA GLU A 143 4.03 -4.33 -4.81
C GLU A 143 5.48 -4.31 -4.32
N THR A 144 6.22 -3.22 -4.58
CA THR A 144 7.53 -2.99 -3.96
C THR A 144 7.39 -2.70 -2.46
N GLY A 145 8.31 -3.21 -1.65
CA GLY A 145 8.36 -2.88 -0.23
C GLY A 145 8.89 -1.47 0.02
N LEU A 146 10.03 -1.13 -0.58
CA LEU A 146 10.69 0.15 -0.38
C LEU A 146 11.49 0.59 -1.62
N GLY A 147 11.24 1.82 -2.07
CA GLY A 147 11.94 2.37 -3.24
C GLY A 147 11.53 1.67 -4.53
N GLY A 148 12.43 0.95 -5.13
CA GLY A 148 12.25 0.18 -6.38
C GLY A 148 13.54 -0.46 -6.84
N ARG A 149 14.58 0.31 -7.12
CA ARG A 149 15.85 -0.14 -7.73
C ARG A 149 16.51 -1.30 -6.99
N LEU A 150 16.58 -1.24 -5.67
CA LEU A 150 17.19 -2.26 -4.81
C LEU A 150 16.14 -3.05 -3.99
N ASP A 151 14.86 -2.94 -4.36
CA ASP A 151 13.80 -3.72 -3.70
C ASP A 151 13.88 -5.19 -4.10
N ALA A 152 13.67 -6.10 -3.14
CA ALA A 152 13.74 -7.55 -3.40
C ALA A 152 12.78 -8.03 -4.50
N THR A 153 11.69 -7.31 -4.75
CA THR A 153 10.76 -7.62 -5.84
C THR A 153 11.33 -7.31 -7.22
N ASN A 154 12.39 -6.50 -7.33
CA ASN A 154 12.92 -6.01 -8.60
C ASN A 154 13.69 -7.06 -9.44
N LEU A 155 13.58 -8.33 -9.06
CA LEU A 155 14.05 -9.49 -9.87
C LEU A 155 13.12 -9.84 -11.03
N ILE A 156 11.87 -9.40 -10.98
CA ILE A 156 10.88 -9.70 -12.01
C ILE A 156 11.12 -8.89 -13.29
N ILE A 157 10.65 -9.44 -14.40
CA ILE A 157 10.52 -8.76 -15.69
C ILE A 157 9.01 -8.65 -15.93
N PRO A 158 8.38 -7.53 -15.53
CA PRO A 158 6.93 -7.40 -15.61
C PRO A 158 6.47 -7.16 -17.05
N ILE A 159 5.18 -7.37 -17.31
CA ILE A 159 4.55 -6.94 -18.57
C ILE A 159 4.21 -5.44 -18.56
N VAL A 160 4.11 -4.83 -17.36
CA VAL A 160 3.99 -3.37 -17.16
C VAL A 160 4.57 -3.00 -15.80
N SER A 161 5.31 -1.89 -15.74
CA SER A 161 5.72 -1.24 -14.49
C SER A 161 4.77 -0.09 -14.17
N VAL A 162 4.49 0.13 -12.88
CA VAL A 162 3.55 1.16 -12.41
C VAL A 162 4.21 1.97 -11.30
N ILE A 163 4.19 3.29 -11.40
CA ILE A 163 4.65 4.19 -10.33
C ILE A 163 3.47 5.10 -9.97
N THR A 164 2.89 4.91 -8.80
CA THR A 164 1.64 5.57 -8.40
C THR A 164 1.81 7.06 -8.18
N ASN A 165 2.72 7.44 -7.28
CA ASN A 165 3.10 8.83 -7.01
C ASN A 165 4.46 8.93 -6.30
N ILE A 166 4.94 10.18 -6.16
CA ILE A 166 6.15 10.52 -5.42
C ILE A 166 5.80 11.50 -4.30
N GLY A 167 6.24 11.18 -3.10
CA GLY A 167 6.15 12.03 -1.92
C GLY A 167 7.35 11.82 -1.00
N LEU A 168 7.59 12.76 -0.11
CA LEU A 168 8.65 12.65 0.89
C LEU A 168 8.27 11.57 1.92
N ASP A 169 8.95 10.46 1.87
CA ASP A 169 8.90 9.37 2.86
C ASP A 169 10.21 8.57 2.79
N HIS A 170 10.58 7.92 3.89
CA HIS A 170 11.82 7.13 3.98
C HIS A 170 13.09 7.89 3.52
N MET A 171 13.16 9.19 3.81
CA MET A 171 14.22 10.09 3.30
C MET A 171 15.63 9.63 3.67
N ALA A 172 15.82 8.99 4.81
CA ALA A 172 17.11 8.43 5.22
C ALA A 172 17.65 7.34 4.27
N LEU A 173 16.78 6.67 3.50
CA LEU A 173 17.16 5.58 2.59
C LEU A 173 16.99 5.94 1.11
N LEU A 174 15.97 6.73 0.76
CA LEU A 174 15.61 7.04 -0.62
C LEU A 174 16.09 8.42 -1.08
N GLY A 175 16.62 9.23 -0.15
CA GLY A 175 17.02 10.61 -0.41
C GLY A 175 15.99 11.63 0.07
N ASP A 176 16.45 12.87 0.16
CA ASP A 176 15.78 14.00 0.81
C ASP A 176 15.05 14.94 -0.15
N THR A 177 14.96 14.55 -1.44
CA THR A 177 14.25 15.31 -2.47
C THR A 177 13.34 14.41 -3.32
N LEU A 178 12.26 14.98 -3.87
CA LEU A 178 11.34 14.24 -4.75
C LEU A 178 12.05 13.60 -5.95
N PRO A 179 12.99 14.28 -6.66
CA PRO A 179 13.73 13.65 -7.76
C PRO A 179 14.58 12.45 -7.33
N LYS A 180 15.22 12.48 -6.15
CA LYS A 180 15.99 11.33 -5.64
C LYS A 180 15.07 10.13 -5.37
N ILE A 181 13.93 10.37 -4.71
CA ILE A 181 12.92 9.32 -4.45
C ILE A 181 12.36 8.78 -5.77
N ALA A 182 12.09 9.66 -6.74
CA ALA A 182 11.65 9.26 -8.08
C ALA A 182 12.68 8.37 -8.78
N ALA A 183 13.98 8.69 -8.68
CA ALA A 183 15.06 7.88 -9.28
C ALA A 183 15.14 6.47 -8.68
N GLU A 184 14.97 6.31 -7.36
CA GLU A 184 14.90 4.99 -6.73
C GLU A 184 13.69 4.17 -7.22
N LYS A 185 12.52 4.81 -7.38
CA LYS A 185 11.32 4.13 -7.88
C LYS A 185 11.41 3.84 -9.38
N ALA A 186 12.01 4.72 -10.17
CA ALA A 186 12.28 4.51 -11.60
C ALA A 186 13.14 3.26 -11.87
N GLY A 187 13.85 2.75 -10.87
CA GLY A 187 14.60 1.49 -10.96
C GLY A 187 13.77 0.24 -11.28
N ILE A 188 12.43 0.31 -11.22
CA ILE A 188 11.56 -0.77 -11.68
C ILE A 188 11.26 -0.72 -13.19
N ILE A 189 11.62 0.36 -13.88
CA ILE A 189 11.44 0.49 -15.34
C ILE A 189 12.41 -0.48 -16.02
N LYS A 190 11.89 -1.36 -16.86
CA LYS A 190 12.66 -2.41 -17.53
C LYS A 190 12.74 -2.17 -19.02
N LYS A 191 13.80 -2.68 -19.63
CA LYS A 191 14.06 -2.53 -21.07
C LYS A 191 12.88 -3.00 -21.91
N SER A 192 12.35 -2.11 -22.73
CA SER A 192 11.24 -2.34 -23.67
C SER A 192 9.92 -2.76 -22.98
N ILE A 193 9.80 -2.58 -21.67
CA ILE A 193 8.56 -2.82 -20.92
C ILE A 193 7.89 -1.48 -20.64
N PRO A 194 6.60 -1.30 -20.96
CA PRO A 194 5.92 -0.05 -20.73
C PRO A 194 5.81 0.30 -19.24
N VAL A 195 5.80 1.59 -18.94
CA VAL A 195 5.60 2.12 -17.60
C VAL A 195 4.44 3.10 -17.55
N VAL A 196 3.58 2.95 -16.53
CA VAL A 196 2.50 3.88 -16.20
C VAL A 196 2.91 4.71 -14.98
N ILE A 197 2.85 6.04 -15.12
CA ILE A 197 3.01 7.00 -14.04
C ILE A 197 1.63 7.52 -13.65
N GLY A 198 1.24 7.35 -12.40
CA GLY A 198 -0.08 7.74 -11.89
C GLY A 198 -0.22 9.26 -11.80
N GLU A 199 0.52 9.85 -10.90
CA GLU A 199 0.52 11.31 -10.69
C GLU A 199 1.78 11.93 -11.29
N LYS A 200 1.63 13.05 -11.98
CA LYS A 200 2.75 13.78 -12.58
C LYS A 200 3.09 15.05 -11.79
N SER A 201 4.35 15.48 -11.88
CA SER A 201 4.81 16.75 -11.33
C SER A 201 6.01 17.25 -12.12
N ASP A 202 6.07 18.56 -12.34
CA ASP A 202 7.20 19.22 -13.00
C ASP A 202 8.52 19.02 -12.22
N GLU A 203 8.43 18.75 -10.91
CA GLU A 203 9.60 18.51 -10.07
C GLU A 203 10.32 17.19 -10.40
N TYR A 204 9.62 16.15 -10.87
CA TYR A 204 10.23 14.82 -11.04
C TYR A 204 9.89 14.09 -12.34
N ASN A 205 8.97 14.58 -13.20
CA ASN A 205 8.63 13.89 -14.46
C ASN A 205 9.86 13.63 -15.33
N HIS A 206 10.80 14.59 -15.39
CA HIS A 206 12.02 14.47 -16.16
C HIS A 206 12.86 13.24 -15.76
N VAL A 207 12.79 12.78 -14.49
CA VAL A 207 13.48 11.57 -14.01
C VAL A 207 12.91 10.33 -14.66
N PHE A 208 11.57 10.24 -14.75
CA PHE A 208 10.89 9.12 -15.39
C PHE A 208 11.08 9.11 -16.89
N ASP A 209 11.02 10.28 -17.54
CA ASP A 209 11.26 10.43 -18.97
C ASP A 209 12.66 9.96 -19.37
N GLN A 210 13.68 10.37 -18.59
CA GLN A 210 15.07 9.94 -18.78
C GLN A 210 15.22 8.42 -18.58
N ALA A 211 14.65 7.88 -17.51
CA ALA A 211 14.72 6.44 -17.22
C ALA A 211 14.00 5.61 -18.31
N ALA A 212 12.81 6.03 -18.73
CA ALA A 212 12.06 5.37 -19.80
C ALA A 212 12.81 5.42 -21.13
N THR A 213 13.38 6.57 -21.49
CA THR A 213 14.20 6.73 -22.69
C THR A 213 15.42 5.81 -22.67
N ALA A 214 16.15 5.76 -21.55
CA ALA A 214 17.33 4.91 -21.38
C ALA A 214 16.98 3.42 -21.51
N MET A 215 15.79 3.03 -21.08
CA MET A 215 15.28 1.65 -21.16
C MET A 215 14.50 1.36 -22.45
N MET A 216 14.38 2.33 -23.37
CA MET A 216 13.52 2.20 -24.58
C MET A 216 12.09 1.77 -24.21
N SER A 217 11.61 2.25 -23.08
CA SER A 217 10.30 1.93 -22.51
C SER A 217 9.28 2.97 -22.93
N LYS A 218 8.08 2.53 -23.33
CA LYS A 218 6.95 3.44 -23.54
C LYS A 218 6.51 3.96 -22.17
N ILE A 219 6.41 5.29 -22.02
CA ILE A 219 5.88 5.93 -20.82
C ILE A 219 4.46 6.43 -21.06
N VAL A 220 3.58 6.17 -20.12
CA VAL A 220 2.17 6.61 -20.08
C VAL A 220 1.94 7.36 -18.78
N TYR A 221 1.47 8.59 -18.89
CA TYR A 221 1.02 9.37 -17.75
C TYR A 221 -0.50 9.23 -17.63
N ALA A 222 -1.00 8.62 -16.55
CA ALA A 222 -2.43 8.33 -16.38
C ALA A 222 -3.28 9.60 -16.51
N GLU A 223 -2.85 10.72 -15.95
CA GLU A 223 -3.54 12.02 -16.00
C GLU A 223 -3.54 12.67 -17.40
N ASN A 224 -2.67 12.23 -18.33
CA ASN A 224 -2.73 12.68 -19.71
C ASN A 224 -3.80 11.93 -20.53
N ASP A 225 -4.05 10.67 -20.19
CA ASP A 225 -4.91 9.78 -20.94
C ASP A 225 -6.34 9.71 -20.36
N PHE A 226 -6.48 10.00 -19.06
CA PHE A 226 -7.75 9.90 -18.34
C PHE A 226 -7.99 11.10 -17.41
N ALA A 227 -9.24 11.50 -17.28
CA ALA A 227 -9.70 12.51 -16.32
C ALA A 227 -10.93 12.04 -15.56
N CYS A 228 -10.98 12.27 -14.26
CA CYS A 228 -12.20 12.15 -13.48
C CYS A 228 -13.06 13.40 -13.71
N ILE A 229 -14.17 13.28 -14.42
CA ILE A 229 -15.07 14.39 -14.75
C ILE A 229 -16.22 14.55 -13.75
N ASN A 230 -16.53 13.50 -12.98
CA ASN A 230 -17.46 13.54 -11.88
C ASN A 230 -17.11 12.50 -10.83
N HIS A 231 -17.34 12.83 -9.54
CA HIS A 231 -17.07 11.96 -8.41
C HIS A 231 -18.03 12.28 -7.27
N SER A 232 -18.61 11.24 -6.67
CA SER A 232 -19.49 11.36 -5.51
C SER A 232 -19.36 10.12 -4.62
N THR A 233 -19.72 10.24 -3.35
CA THR A 233 -19.80 9.12 -2.41
C THR A 233 -21.25 8.84 -2.07
N GLU A 234 -21.71 7.61 -2.22
CA GLU A 234 -23.05 7.16 -1.87
C GLU A 234 -22.98 5.86 -1.06
N GLY A 235 -23.33 5.94 0.21
CA GLY A 235 -23.21 4.81 1.14
C GLY A 235 -21.74 4.35 1.27
N ASP A 236 -21.49 3.09 0.99
CA ASP A 236 -20.17 2.48 1.10
C ASP A 236 -19.40 2.47 -0.24
N PHE A 237 -19.86 3.23 -1.23
CA PHE A 237 -19.24 3.29 -2.56
C PHE A 237 -18.91 4.72 -2.97
N GLN A 238 -17.80 4.87 -3.67
CA GLN A 238 -17.54 6.04 -4.50
C GLN A 238 -17.98 5.75 -5.93
N LYS A 239 -18.63 6.74 -6.56
CA LYS A 239 -19.02 6.70 -7.97
C LYS A 239 -18.15 7.65 -8.75
N PHE A 240 -17.58 7.17 -9.84
CA PHE A 240 -16.70 7.92 -10.73
C PHE A 240 -17.22 7.93 -12.15
N SER A 241 -17.18 9.09 -12.79
CA SER A 241 -17.27 9.20 -14.25
C SER A 241 -15.88 9.57 -14.77
N ILE A 242 -15.22 8.65 -15.46
CA ILE A 242 -13.85 8.80 -15.94
C ILE A 242 -13.85 8.87 -17.44
N GLN A 243 -13.37 9.99 -17.98
CA GLN A 243 -13.23 10.20 -19.41
C GLN A 243 -11.85 9.77 -19.90
N ARG A 244 -11.81 8.99 -20.97
CA ARG A 244 -10.60 8.68 -21.72
C ARG A 244 -10.41 9.69 -22.84
N HIS A 245 -9.27 10.38 -22.87
CA HIS A 245 -9.07 11.53 -23.75
C HIS A 245 -8.99 11.16 -25.24
N ARG A 246 -8.39 10.01 -25.60
CA ARG A 246 -8.17 9.65 -27.01
C ARG A 246 -9.46 9.47 -27.84
N ASP A 247 -10.58 9.11 -27.22
CA ASP A 247 -11.85 8.85 -27.90
C ASP A 247 -13.08 9.43 -27.16
N ASN A 248 -12.85 10.22 -26.12
CA ASN A 248 -13.87 10.84 -25.25
C ASN A 248 -14.86 9.82 -24.62
N LYS A 249 -14.49 8.55 -24.56
CA LYS A 249 -15.31 7.52 -23.91
C LYS A 249 -15.35 7.74 -22.40
N VAL A 250 -16.56 7.68 -21.83
CA VAL A 250 -16.77 7.79 -20.38
C VAL A 250 -17.03 6.42 -19.79
N PHE A 251 -16.32 6.10 -18.71
CA PHE A 251 -16.50 4.92 -17.87
C PHE A 251 -17.16 5.35 -16.57
N ASN A 252 -18.33 4.79 -16.27
CA ASN A 252 -19.00 4.98 -14.99
C ASN A 252 -18.67 3.77 -14.12
N LEU A 253 -17.98 4.00 -13.01
CA LEU A 253 -17.45 2.97 -12.13
C LEU A 253 -17.89 3.21 -10.68
N GLU A 254 -18.10 2.15 -9.94
CA GLU A 254 -18.27 2.16 -8.49
C GLU A 254 -17.02 1.53 -7.86
N LEU A 255 -16.59 2.07 -6.72
CA LEU A 255 -15.43 1.61 -5.96
C LEU A 255 -15.80 1.49 -4.49
N ASP A 256 -15.56 0.32 -3.89
CA ASP A 256 -15.80 0.04 -2.46
C ASP A 256 -14.70 0.55 -1.52
N LEU A 257 -13.88 1.50 -1.98
CA LEU A 257 -12.90 2.25 -1.21
C LEU A 257 -13.31 3.73 -1.17
N THR A 258 -13.60 4.26 0.01
CA THR A 258 -14.25 5.57 0.18
C THR A 258 -13.32 6.73 0.50
N GLY A 259 -12.00 6.53 0.46
CA GLY A 259 -11.02 7.63 0.60
C GLY A 259 -10.97 8.52 -0.65
N ASN A 260 -11.04 9.85 -0.51
CA ASN A 260 -11.03 10.79 -1.65
C ASN A 260 -9.78 10.70 -2.52
N TYR A 261 -8.64 10.31 -1.94
CA TYR A 261 -7.40 10.06 -2.67
C TYR A 261 -7.47 8.89 -3.66
N GLN A 262 -8.52 8.08 -3.60
CA GLN A 262 -8.71 6.97 -4.55
C GLN A 262 -8.98 7.45 -5.98
N VAL A 263 -9.31 8.73 -6.18
CA VAL A 263 -9.43 9.30 -7.52
C VAL A 263 -8.13 9.17 -8.34
N HIS A 264 -6.98 9.37 -7.71
CA HIS A 264 -5.67 9.22 -8.36
C HIS A 264 -5.33 7.74 -8.60
N ASN A 265 -5.66 6.89 -7.63
CA ASN A 265 -5.40 5.46 -7.73
C ASN A 265 -6.24 4.78 -8.83
N ILE A 266 -7.52 5.15 -8.94
CA ILE A 266 -8.41 4.58 -9.98
C ILE A 266 -7.98 5.01 -11.39
N LEU A 267 -7.54 6.28 -11.58
CA LEU A 267 -6.99 6.75 -12.86
C LEU A 267 -5.74 5.95 -13.23
N THR A 268 -4.85 5.74 -12.26
CA THR A 268 -3.65 4.90 -12.45
C THR A 268 -4.01 3.48 -12.85
N ALA A 269 -4.93 2.84 -12.10
CA ALA A 269 -5.35 1.47 -12.37
C ALA A 269 -6.01 1.32 -13.75
N ILE A 270 -6.87 2.26 -14.16
CA ILE A 270 -7.52 2.25 -15.48
C ILE A 270 -6.49 2.43 -16.60
N ALA A 271 -5.50 3.31 -16.44
CA ALA A 271 -4.43 3.49 -17.40
C ALA A 271 -3.61 2.19 -17.59
N VAL A 272 -3.33 1.47 -16.49
CA VAL A 272 -2.69 0.16 -16.57
C VAL A 272 -3.56 -0.86 -17.30
N ILE A 273 -4.85 -0.95 -16.97
CA ILE A 273 -5.77 -1.91 -17.58
C ILE A 273 -5.95 -1.62 -19.07
N ASP A 274 -6.05 -0.34 -19.46
CA ASP A 274 -6.16 0.07 -20.86
C ASP A 274 -4.89 -0.30 -21.65
N LEU A 275 -3.72 -0.11 -21.04
CA LEU A 275 -2.42 -0.49 -21.62
C LEU A 275 -2.29 -2.02 -21.75
N LEU A 276 -2.65 -2.78 -20.72
CA LEU A 276 -2.64 -4.25 -20.75
C LEU A 276 -3.50 -4.79 -21.89
N HIS A 277 -4.70 -4.24 -22.05
CA HIS A 277 -5.62 -4.64 -23.13
C HIS A 277 -5.06 -4.35 -24.53
N GLN A 278 -4.24 -3.31 -24.68
CA GLN A 278 -3.69 -2.92 -25.98
C GLN A 278 -2.39 -3.65 -26.34
N GLU A 279 -1.55 -3.93 -25.37
CA GLU A 279 -0.15 -4.32 -25.60
C GLU A 279 0.22 -5.72 -25.10
N THR A 280 -0.73 -6.42 -24.46
CA THR A 280 -0.47 -7.77 -23.93
C THR A 280 -1.57 -8.74 -24.37
N PRO A 281 -1.35 -10.06 -24.25
CA PRO A 281 -2.37 -11.04 -24.55
C PRO A 281 -3.54 -11.07 -23.55
N LEU A 282 -3.49 -10.28 -22.48
CA LEU A 282 -4.56 -10.24 -21.48
C LEU A 282 -5.79 -9.53 -22.02
N THR A 283 -6.94 -10.18 -21.91
CA THR A 283 -8.23 -9.63 -22.33
C THR A 283 -9.06 -9.23 -21.12
N ILE A 284 -9.31 -7.95 -20.95
CA ILE A 284 -10.09 -7.40 -19.83
C ILE A 284 -11.34 -6.76 -20.38
N SER A 285 -12.50 -7.34 -20.12
CA SER A 285 -13.78 -6.80 -20.55
C SER A 285 -14.20 -5.60 -19.70
N LEU A 286 -15.06 -4.73 -20.26
CA LEU A 286 -15.65 -3.63 -19.48
C LEU A 286 -16.40 -4.15 -18.25
N ARG A 287 -17.06 -5.31 -18.34
CA ARG A 287 -17.72 -5.96 -17.19
C ARG A 287 -16.70 -6.32 -16.11
N ALA A 288 -15.57 -6.94 -16.47
CA ALA A 288 -14.51 -7.28 -15.53
C ALA A 288 -13.94 -6.04 -14.83
N LEU A 289 -13.73 -4.95 -15.58
CA LEU A 289 -13.33 -3.66 -15.04
C LEU A 289 -14.36 -3.14 -14.02
N THR A 290 -15.65 -3.11 -14.40
CA THR A 290 -16.72 -2.56 -13.55
C THR A 290 -16.89 -3.37 -12.26
N GLU A 291 -17.02 -4.69 -12.37
CA GLU A 291 -17.20 -5.58 -11.21
C GLU A 291 -15.94 -5.64 -10.35
N GLY A 292 -14.75 -5.64 -10.97
CA GLY A 292 -13.48 -5.63 -10.25
C GLY A 292 -13.28 -4.36 -9.43
N MET A 293 -13.61 -3.18 -9.97
CA MET A 293 -13.55 -1.94 -9.20
C MET A 293 -14.58 -1.91 -8.07
N ARG A 294 -15.75 -2.50 -8.27
CA ARG A 294 -16.82 -2.54 -7.27
C ARG A 294 -16.50 -3.45 -6.08
N THR A 295 -15.58 -4.39 -6.24
CA THR A 295 -15.28 -5.43 -5.24
C THR A 295 -13.80 -5.45 -4.83
N VAL A 296 -13.11 -4.32 -4.81
CA VAL A 296 -11.69 -4.24 -4.47
C VAL A 296 -11.45 -4.65 -3.02
N ALA A 297 -12.08 -3.96 -2.06
CA ALA A 297 -11.90 -4.27 -0.64
C ALA A 297 -12.46 -5.64 -0.29
N SER A 298 -13.69 -5.96 -0.75
CA SER A 298 -14.37 -7.21 -0.44
C SER A 298 -13.74 -8.43 -1.12
N GLY A 299 -13.23 -8.29 -2.36
CA GLY A 299 -12.64 -9.39 -3.14
C GLY A 299 -11.17 -9.64 -2.88
N THR A 300 -10.47 -8.71 -2.23
CA THR A 300 -9.01 -8.81 -1.98
C THR A 300 -8.61 -8.55 -0.54
N ALA A 301 -9.59 -8.40 0.36
CA ALA A 301 -9.43 -8.17 1.79
C ALA A 301 -8.57 -6.92 2.13
N LEU A 302 -8.59 -5.87 1.30
CA LEU A 302 -7.89 -4.61 1.57
C LEU A 302 -8.54 -3.87 2.74
N GLN A 303 -7.73 -3.52 3.74
CA GLN A 303 -8.17 -2.83 4.95
C GLN A 303 -7.39 -1.52 5.19
N GLY A 304 -7.94 -0.66 6.08
CA GLY A 304 -7.26 0.55 6.57
C GLY A 304 -7.13 1.68 5.54
N ARG A 305 -8.06 1.80 4.60
CA ARG A 305 -8.09 2.85 3.57
C ARG A 305 -9.37 3.64 3.66
N TRP A 306 -9.41 4.65 4.54
CA TRP A 306 -10.62 5.40 4.92
C TRP A 306 -11.77 4.43 5.25
N GLN A 307 -11.44 3.42 6.06
CA GLN A 307 -12.34 2.31 6.36
C GLN A 307 -13.32 2.69 7.47
N LYS A 308 -14.60 2.49 7.19
CA LYS A 308 -15.66 2.67 8.17
C LYS A 308 -15.68 1.50 9.16
N LEU A 309 -15.63 1.80 10.45
CA LEU A 309 -15.68 0.85 11.56
C LEU A 309 -16.99 0.95 12.37
N GLY A 310 -17.77 2.01 12.17
CA GLY A 310 -19.02 2.24 12.86
C GLY A 310 -19.78 3.41 12.26
N ASP A 311 -21.09 3.41 12.45
CA ASP A 311 -21.97 4.42 11.87
C ASP A 311 -22.37 5.53 12.87
N LYS A 312 -22.46 5.20 14.18
CA LYS A 312 -22.94 6.13 15.22
C LYS A 312 -22.18 5.93 16.54
N PRO A 313 -21.22 6.78 16.86
CA PRO A 313 -20.64 7.85 16.02
C PRO A 313 -19.97 7.27 14.77
N LEU A 314 -19.93 8.07 13.69
CA LEU A 314 -19.17 7.68 12.50
C LEU A 314 -17.71 7.45 12.88
N THR A 315 -17.25 6.22 12.73
CA THR A 315 -15.89 5.83 13.12
C THR A 315 -15.12 5.37 11.89
N ILE A 316 -14.03 6.09 11.57
CA ILE A 316 -13.20 5.87 10.39
C ILE A 316 -11.76 5.60 10.80
N CYS A 317 -11.09 4.67 10.12
CA CYS A 317 -9.66 4.47 10.25
C CYS A 317 -8.93 4.61 8.92
N ASP A 318 -7.68 5.13 8.95
CA ASP A 318 -6.83 5.26 7.78
C ASP A 318 -5.35 5.07 8.13
N THR A 319 -4.62 4.35 7.28
CA THR A 319 -3.19 4.07 7.44
C THR A 319 -2.26 5.19 6.95
N GLY A 320 -2.78 6.32 6.52
CA GLY A 320 -2.00 7.50 6.16
C GLY A 320 -1.06 7.92 7.30
N HIS A 321 0.24 8.12 7.00
CA HIS A 321 1.28 8.35 8.01
C HIS A 321 2.41 9.27 7.56
N ASN A 322 2.34 9.84 6.37
CA ASN A 322 3.27 10.85 5.85
C ASN A 322 2.50 12.10 5.41
N ALA A 323 3.21 13.22 5.23
CA ALA A 323 2.56 14.51 4.95
C ALA A 323 1.69 14.49 3.68
N HIS A 324 2.12 13.76 2.64
CA HIS A 324 1.35 13.65 1.41
C HIS A 324 0.02 12.91 1.64
N GLY A 325 0.02 11.77 2.35
CA GLY A 325 -1.19 11.01 2.66
C GLY A 325 -2.11 11.72 3.65
N ILE A 326 -1.53 12.30 4.72
CA ILE A 326 -2.31 12.99 5.77
C ILE A 326 -3.01 14.25 5.23
N ARG A 327 -2.49 14.91 4.19
CA ARG A 327 -3.19 16.04 3.56
C ARG A 327 -4.56 15.62 3.04
N TYR A 328 -4.65 14.52 2.30
CA TYR A 328 -5.93 13.98 1.81
C TYR A 328 -6.86 13.56 2.95
N VAL A 329 -6.30 12.92 3.98
CA VAL A 329 -7.07 12.55 5.19
C VAL A 329 -7.65 13.80 5.86
N ALA A 330 -6.86 14.84 6.07
CA ALA A 330 -7.29 16.09 6.70
C ALA A 330 -8.37 16.83 5.87
N GLU A 331 -8.20 16.87 4.55
CA GLU A 331 -9.19 17.43 3.62
C GLU A 331 -10.52 16.66 3.71
N GLN A 332 -10.46 15.33 3.77
CA GLN A 332 -11.66 14.51 3.86
C GLN A 332 -12.32 14.60 5.24
N LEU A 333 -11.54 14.69 6.33
CA LEU A 333 -12.07 14.96 7.67
C LEU A 333 -12.87 16.28 7.70
N ALA A 334 -12.33 17.34 7.11
CA ALA A 334 -12.98 18.63 7.03
C ALA A 334 -14.26 18.61 6.14
N ALA A 335 -14.29 17.78 5.12
CA ALA A 335 -15.43 17.66 4.20
C ALA A 335 -16.53 16.69 4.71
N THR A 336 -16.21 15.81 5.65
CA THR A 336 -17.17 14.83 6.19
C THR A 336 -18.06 15.51 7.24
N PRO A 337 -19.41 15.50 7.13
CA PRO A 337 -20.29 16.12 8.10
C PRO A 337 -20.17 15.47 9.49
N HIS A 338 -19.95 16.27 10.51
CA HIS A 338 -19.92 15.88 11.94
C HIS A 338 -20.13 17.11 12.82
N ARG A 339 -20.54 16.91 14.07
CA ARG A 339 -20.65 17.99 15.05
C ARG A 339 -19.31 18.24 15.73
N ASP A 340 -18.74 17.24 16.39
CA ASP A 340 -17.40 17.24 16.98
C ASP A 340 -16.54 16.14 16.35
N LEU A 341 -15.24 16.39 16.21
CA LEU A 341 -14.26 15.41 15.71
C LEU A 341 -13.35 14.95 16.84
N TYR A 342 -13.26 13.65 17.03
CA TYR A 342 -12.33 12.99 17.94
C TYR A 342 -11.24 12.29 17.13
N CYS A 343 -9.97 12.62 17.37
CA CYS A 343 -8.82 12.02 16.68
C CYS A 343 -8.01 11.14 17.62
N VAL A 344 -8.03 9.83 17.40
CA VAL A 344 -7.16 8.85 18.08
C VAL A 344 -5.90 8.67 17.24
N LEU A 345 -4.76 9.19 17.72
CA LEU A 345 -3.52 9.23 16.95
C LEU A 345 -2.37 8.54 17.67
N GLY A 346 -1.65 7.69 16.92
CA GLY A 346 -0.39 7.09 17.37
C GLY A 346 0.59 6.92 16.21
N PHE A 347 1.86 7.22 16.46
CA PHE A 347 2.92 7.20 15.45
C PHE A 347 4.10 6.32 15.88
N VAL A 348 5.00 6.07 14.95
CA VAL A 348 6.29 5.43 15.21
C VAL A 348 7.39 6.48 15.38
N ASN A 349 8.47 6.10 16.10
CA ASN A 349 9.55 7.02 16.49
C ASN A 349 10.34 7.61 15.31
N ASP A 350 10.42 6.89 14.19
CA ASP A 350 11.25 7.23 13.03
C ASP A 350 10.55 8.14 12.01
N LYS A 351 9.35 8.63 12.32
CA LYS A 351 8.62 9.56 11.42
C LYS A 351 8.89 11.02 11.75
N ASP A 352 9.06 11.82 10.70
CA ASP A 352 9.09 13.28 10.81
C ASP A 352 7.68 13.83 11.03
N LEU A 353 7.36 14.12 12.29
CA LEU A 353 6.07 14.65 12.68
C LEU A 353 5.92 16.16 12.43
N SER A 354 7.01 16.86 12.15
CA SER A 354 6.98 18.32 11.92
C SER A 354 6.22 18.68 10.64
N SER A 355 6.24 17.80 9.65
CA SER A 355 5.52 17.94 8.39
C SER A 355 4.09 17.37 8.43
N VAL A 356 3.78 16.53 9.42
CA VAL A 356 2.51 15.79 9.52
C VAL A 356 1.53 16.47 10.49
N LEU A 357 1.98 16.77 11.72
CA LEU A 357 1.10 17.31 12.77
C LEU A 357 0.41 18.63 12.39
N PRO A 358 1.07 19.59 11.68
CA PRO A 358 0.41 20.84 11.27
C PRO A 358 -0.80 20.66 10.35
N LEU A 359 -0.95 19.49 9.71
CA LEU A 359 -2.03 19.20 8.76
C LEU A 359 -3.33 18.79 9.46
N PHE A 360 -3.27 18.36 10.71
CA PHE A 360 -4.45 17.93 11.44
C PHE A 360 -5.32 19.11 11.92
N PRO A 361 -6.66 18.94 12.00
CA PRO A 361 -7.59 20.00 12.41
C PRO A 361 -7.34 20.43 13.85
N LYS A 362 -7.15 21.74 14.09
CA LYS A 362 -6.89 22.28 15.44
C LYS A 362 -8.09 22.21 16.37
N GLU A 363 -9.29 22.21 15.80
CA GLU A 363 -10.57 22.18 16.52
C GLU A 363 -10.97 20.78 17.00
N ALA A 364 -10.27 19.73 16.52
CA ALA A 364 -10.54 18.36 16.93
C ALA A 364 -10.09 18.11 18.38
N ARG A 365 -10.74 17.14 19.02
CA ARG A 365 -10.35 16.62 20.34
C ARG A 365 -9.45 15.43 20.15
N TYR A 366 -8.23 15.50 20.69
CA TYR A 366 -7.21 14.46 20.48
C TYR A 366 -7.15 13.49 21.65
N ILE A 367 -6.92 12.21 21.31
CA ILE A 367 -6.48 11.18 22.25
C ILE A 367 -5.22 10.59 21.67
N PHE A 368 -4.10 10.98 22.25
CA PHE A 368 -2.78 10.48 21.83
C PHE A 368 -2.53 9.13 22.45
N THR A 369 -2.11 8.18 21.63
CA THR A 369 -1.88 6.81 22.06
C THR A 369 -0.58 6.23 21.45
N GLN A 370 -0.27 5.02 21.82
CA GLN A 370 0.87 4.27 21.29
C GLN A 370 0.47 2.83 21.01
N PRO A 371 0.88 2.26 19.85
CA PRO A 371 0.71 0.83 19.61
C PRO A 371 1.68 -0.01 20.45
N GLY A 372 1.34 -1.27 20.70
CA GLY A 372 2.08 -2.20 21.54
C GLY A 372 3.34 -2.80 20.89
N ASN A 373 4.19 -1.98 20.24
CA ASN A 373 5.42 -2.43 19.60
C ASN A 373 6.62 -1.54 19.95
N GLU A 374 7.84 -2.07 19.73
CA GLU A 374 9.11 -1.38 20.09
C GLU A 374 9.35 -0.07 19.34
N ARG A 375 8.76 0.10 18.17
CA ARG A 375 8.90 1.33 17.36
C ARG A 375 7.93 2.44 17.75
N ALA A 376 7.00 2.19 18.65
CA ALA A 376 6.00 3.16 19.05
C ALA A 376 6.63 4.43 19.59
N LEU A 377 6.15 5.59 19.14
CA LEU A 377 6.43 6.84 19.83
C LEU A 377 5.57 6.88 21.11
N PRO A 378 6.17 7.03 22.30
CA PRO A 378 5.41 7.13 23.54
C PRO A 378 4.32 8.20 23.47
N ALA A 379 3.10 7.86 23.87
CA ALA A 379 1.92 8.70 23.74
C ALA A 379 2.11 10.10 24.39
N GLY A 380 2.77 10.16 25.55
CA GLY A 380 3.10 11.44 26.19
C GLY A 380 4.03 12.33 25.36
N LYS A 381 5.06 11.73 24.71
CA LYS A 381 5.96 12.46 23.80
C LYS A 381 5.24 12.93 22.54
N LEU A 382 4.28 12.13 22.04
CA LEU A 382 3.44 12.55 20.91
C LEU A 382 2.61 13.75 21.29
N ALA A 383 1.96 13.73 22.47
CA ALA A 383 1.17 14.84 22.98
C ALA A 383 1.98 16.13 23.14
N GLU A 384 3.22 16.04 23.68
CA GLU A 384 4.14 17.18 23.80
C GLU A 384 4.48 17.79 22.43
N LYS A 385 4.81 16.95 21.44
CA LYS A 385 5.10 17.39 20.07
C LYS A 385 3.87 18.04 19.42
N ALA A 386 2.69 17.43 19.60
CA ALA A 386 1.43 17.89 19.03
C ALA A 386 0.99 19.25 19.60
N ALA A 387 1.26 19.50 20.89
CA ALA A 387 0.96 20.77 21.55
C ALA A 387 1.67 21.97 20.90
N ALA A 388 2.88 21.78 20.35
CA ALA A 388 3.61 22.82 19.62
C ALA A 388 2.87 23.29 18.35
N TYR A 389 1.97 22.48 17.82
CA TYR A 389 1.13 22.79 16.63
C TYR A 389 -0.31 23.13 16.99
N GLY A 390 -0.61 23.29 18.31
CA GLY A 390 -1.94 23.64 18.80
C GLY A 390 -2.90 22.47 18.93
N LEU A 391 -2.43 21.23 18.74
CA LEU A 391 -3.22 20.01 18.91
C LEU A 391 -3.22 19.62 20.39
N ARG A 392 -4.40 19.65 21.04
CA ARG A 392 -4.53 19.40 22.47
C ARG A 392 -5.47 18.24 22.74
N GLY A 393 -5.13 17.41 23.73
CA GLY A 393 -5.95 16.26 24.06
C GLY A 393 -5.44 15.45 25.24
N GLU A 394 -6.09 14.31 25.46
CA GLU A 394 -5.78 13.35 26.51
C GLU A 394 -4.71 12.36 26.01
N VAL A 395 -4.08 11.64 26.94
CA VAL A 395 -3.11 10.57 26.66
C VAL A 395 -3.69 9.25 27.15
N ALA A 396 -3.62 8.22 26.32
CA ALA A 396 -4.00 6.84 26.68
C ALA A 396 -2.87 5.87 26.35
N ASP A 397 -2.59 4.94 27.26
CA ASP A 397 -1.45 4.01 27.15
C ASP A 397 -1.62 2.94 26.06
N THR A 398 -2.87 2.67 25.65
CA THR A 398 -3.19 1.65 24.64
C THR A 398 -4.17 2.17 23.60
N VAL A 399 -4.10 1.64 22.40
CA VAL A 399 -5.00 1.99 21.29
C VAL A 399 -6.45 1.64 21.63
N SER A 400 -6.70 0.48 22.23
CA SER A 400 -8.05 0.07 22.66
C SER A 400 -8.61 0.99 23.75
N GLY A 401 -7.78 1.41 24.72
CA GLY A 401 -8.17 2.38 25.74
C GLY A 401 -8.49 3.75 25.16
N ALA A 402 -7.68 4.23 24.20
CA ALA A 402 -7.92 5.48 23.48
C ALA A 402 -9.25 5.45 22.71
N LEU A 403 -9.52 4.35 21.99
CA LEU A 403 -10.77 4.19 21.25
C LEU A 403 -11.98 4.10 22.18
N ALA A 404 -11.87 3.35 23.29
CA ALA A 404 -12.93 3.29 24.30
C ALA A 404 -13.23 4.69 24.86
N ARG A 405 -12.20 5.46 25.18
CA ARG A 405 -12.33 6.83 25.66
C ARG A 405 -12.98 7.77 24.63
N ALA A 406 -12.60 7.66 23.35
CA ALA A 406 -13.24 8.42 22.28
C ALA A 406 -14.74 8.11 22.18
N ARG A 407 -15.12 6.82 22.27
CA ARG A 407 -16.52 6.37 22.24
C ARG A 407 -17.34 6.82 23.43
N GLU A 408 -16.73 6.92 24.63
CA GLU A 408 -17.40 7.45 25.81
C GLU A 408 -17.73 8.94 25.69
N MET A 409 -16.87 9.70 25.02
CA MET A 409 -17.04 11.16 24.87
C MET A 409 -17.91 11.56 23.69
N ALA A 410 -17.90 10.76 22.63
CA ALA A 410 -18.59 11.05 21.38
C ALA A 410 -20.09 10.73 21.47
N SER A 411 -20.90 11.56 20.87
CA SER A 411 -22.32 11.29 20.61
C SER A 411 -22.53 10.72 19.20
N GLU A 412 -23.75 10.32 18.88
CA GLU A 412 -24.11 9.75 17.57
C GLU A 412 -23.83 10.68 16.37
N GLU A 413 -23.82 12.01 16.59
CA GLU A 413 -23.61 13.04 15.55
C GLU A 413 -22.13 13.39 15.36
N ASP A 414 -21.25 12.84 16.20
CA ASP A 414 -19.82 13.12 16.17
C ASP A 414 -19.09 12.12 15.25
N MET A 415 -17.83 12.43 14.99
CA MET A 415 -16.95 11.56 14.23
C MET A 415 -15.74 11.15 15.04
N ILE A 416 -15.34 9.88 14.95
CA ILE A 416 -14.09 9.35 15.49
C ILE A 416 -13.18 8.98 14.31
N PHE A 417 -12.01 9.60 14.26
CA PHE A 417 -10.95 9.23 13.32
C PHE A 417 -9.82 8.52 14.07
N ILE A 418 -9.32 7.44 13.49
CA ILE A 418 -8.20 6.66 14.03
C ILE A 418 -7.10 6.58 12.98
N GLY A 419 -5.86 6.97 13.35
CA GLY A 419 -4.79 7.00 12.36
C GLY A 419 -3.39 7.23 12.91
N GLY A 420 -2.47 7.56 11.99
CA GLY A 420 -1.08 7.89 12.25
C GLY A 420 -0.08 6.76 12.00
N SER A 421 -0.48 5.49 12.10
CA SER A 421 0.38 4.36 11.71
C SER A 421 -0.41 3.09 11.41
N ASN A 422 0.17 2.21 10.60
CA ASN A 422 -0.38 0.88 10.35
C ASN A 422 -0.57 0.07 11.63
N PHE A 423 0.30 0.26 12.63
CA PHE A 423 0.24 -0.47 13.90
C PHE A 423 -0.97 -0.08 14.74
N VAL A 424 -1.33 1.21 14.76
CA VAL A 424 -2.57 1.69 15.41
C VAL A 424 -3.79 1.07 14.74
N ILE A 425 -3.80 1.05 13.40
CA ILE A 425 -4.92 0.47 12.64
C ILE A 425 -5.01 -1.04 12.85
N ALA A 426 -3.89 -1.74 12.92
CA ALA A 426 -3.87 -3.18 13.20
C ALA A 426 -4.61 -3.54 14.50
N GLU A 427 -4.38 -2.76 15.58
CA GLU A 427 -5.01 -2.99 16.89
C GLU A 427 -6.51 -2.64 16.95
N VAL A 428 -7.02 -1.77 16.07
CA VAL A 428 -8.47 -1.44 16.05
C VAL A 428 -9.28 -2.34 15.11
N LEU A 429 -8.61 -3.12 14.26
CA LEU A 429 -9.26 -4.08 13.36
C LEU A 429 -9.39 -5.48 14.00
N GLU A 430 -8.99 -5.63 15.25
CA GLU A 430 -9.06 -6.91 15.99
C GLU A 430 -10.50 -7.43 16.23
#